data_7d7280620248650d8fadf7e8562b9c8f
#
_entry.id   7d7280620248650d8fadf7e8562b9c8f
#
_cell.length_a   1.000
_cell.length_b   1.000
_cell.length_c   1.000
_cell.angle_alpha   90.00
_cell.angle_beta   90.00
_cell.angle_gamma   90.00
#
_symmetry.space_group_name_H-M   'P 1'
#
loop_
_entity.id
_entity.type
_entity.pdbx_description
1 polymer ?
#
loop_
_entity_poly.entity_id
_entity_poly.type
_entity_poly.pdbx_seq_one_letter_code
_entity_poly.pdbx_strand_id
1 'polypeptide(L)'
;MAKTDNLTDFLVDVADAIREKKGTTDPINPQNFSDEIRAFEIGGGGSASKWTGHADVIFFDYDGEEVYRYNKEDFLALSELPSLPTHEGLIGQAWNWELEAAKQYVSENGKLIVGANYTTDDGTTRFYVYVKSSYTITLHFQLNGDTKNVTIDWGDNKTSAATSAINKITHTYERFGYYCIRVSVAEGCEFVLGPSDDSTSNGLFLNCPSAVYKAEIGERTSIYLRSFMNCYALSIISLPSNLQGAIGSGTFGNTRSLKALVVPKTITILGSGSLSNNYALKILSLSQDMTKTYGVYGCPSLLYLVIPPNAIYGTFEPDGSPLKWLVSPSTANRTETQKISNNRNLEVAVLKDNNTTLSSELFSGCYSLKVVELGDNIQTIDTKVFYQCYSLEKIVASPNLTAINNYAFYQNTALKYIDFSQCSQIPSLASTSAFSELPSNANFIIPDALYEEWINATNWSAFPSKFVKASEFNG
;
A
#
# COMPACT_ATOMS: atom_id res chain seq x y z
N MET A 1 -7.01 23.97 -40.48
CA MET A 1 -8.33 24.33 -39.96
C MET A 1 -8.35 23.96 -38.49
N ALA A 2 -8.47 24.94 -37.60
CA ALA A 2 -8.58 24.67 -36.19
C ALA A 2 -9.91 23.95 -35.95
N LYS A 3 -9.89 22.73 -35.43
CA LYS A 3 -11.08 22.08 -34.88
C LYS A 3 -11.60 22.99 -33.78
N THR A 4 -12.84 23.41 -33.90
CA THR A 4 -13.57 24.02 -32.79
C THR A 4 -13.90 22.90 -31.82
N ASP A 5 -13.00 22.65 -30.88
CA ASP A 5 -13.17 21.64 -29.85
C ASP A 5 -14.28 22.05 -28.91
N ASN A 6 -15.51 21.65 -29.22
CA ASN A 6 -16.57 21.70 -28.24
C ASN A 6 -16.68 20.35 -27.52
N LEU A 7 -17.24 20.38 -26.33
CA LEU A 7 -17.42 19.19 -25.49
C LEU A 7 -18.20 18.08 -26.21
N THR A 8 -19.13 18.46 -27.10
CA THR A 8 -19.95 17.50 -27.86
C THR A 8 -19.09 16.70 -28.84
N ASP A 9 -18.19 17.35 -29.58
CA ASP A 9 -17.32 16.67 -30.55
C ASP A 9 -16.34 15.72 -29.80
N PHE A 10 -15.80 16.15 -28.66
CA PHE A 10 -14.96 15.30 -27.81
C PHE A 10 -15.73 14.06 -27.32
N LEU A 11 -16.96 14.22 -26.83
CA LEU A 11 -17.77 13.08 -26.36
C LEU A 11 -18.14 12.11 -27.50
N VAL A 12 -18.37 12.63 -28.70
CA VAL A 12 -18.60 11.81 -29.88
C VAL A 12 -17.34 11.02 -30.24
N ASP A 13 -16.18 11.67 -30.30
CA ASP A 13 -14.91 11.02 -30.60
C ASP A 13 -14.60 9.88 -29.59
N VAL A 14 -14.87 10.10 -28.30
CA VAL A 14 -14.71 9.06 -27.26
C VAL A 14 -15.70 7.92 -27.46
N ALA A 15 -16.97 8.21 -27.76
CA ALA A 15 -17.97 7.18 -28.02
C ALA A 15 -17.62 6.35 -29.26
N ASP A 16 -17.09 6.99 -30.32
CA ASP A 16 -16.66 6.31 -31.54
C ASP A 16 -15.46 5.40 -31.28
N ALA A 17 -14.46 5.86 -30.54
CA ALA A 17 -13.31 5.05 -30.15
C ALA A 17 -13.73 3.81 -29.32
N ILE A 18 -14.69 3.97 -28.42
CA ILE A 18 -15.25 2.86 -27.63
C ILE A 18 -15.99 1.87 -28.53
N ARG A 19 -16.81 2.36 -29.47
CA ARG A 19 -17.55 1.52 -30.45
C ARG A 19 -16.60 0.72 -31.33
N GLU A 20 -15.57 1.37 -31.87
CA GLU A 20 -14.53 0.72 -32.66
C GLU A 20 -13.86 -0.44 -31.89
N LYS A 21 -13.47 -0.18 -30.67
CA LYS A 21 -12.87 -1.19 -29.78
C LYS A 21 -13.82 -2.35 -29.44
N LYS A 22 -15.09 -2.09 -29.24
CA LYS A 22 -16.12 -3.11 -28.97
C LYS A 22 -16.59 -3.87 -30.20
N GLY A 23 -16.35 -3.36 -31.39
CA GLY A 23 -16.93 -3.89 -32.62
C GLY A 23 -18.47 -3.76 -32.66
N THR A 24 -19.03 -2.69 -32.07
CA THR A 24 -20.48 -2.43 -32.02
C THR A 24 -20.83 -1.07 -32.60
N THR A 25 -22.07 -0.93 -33.05
CA THR A 25 -22.64 0.34 -33.50
C THR A 25 -23.66 0.91 -32.50
N ASP A 26 -23.85 0.26 -31.33
CA ASP A 26 -24.84 0.67 -30.35
C ASP A 26 -24.50 2.03 -29.71
N PRO A 27 -25.52 2.83 -29.37
CA PRO A 27 -25.31 4.09 -28.66
C PRO A 27 -24.63 3.89 -27.30
N ILE A 28 -23.61 4.68 -27.01
CA ILE A 28 -22.90 4.66 -25.73
C ILE A 28 -23.24 5.92 -24.95
N ASN A 29 -23.75 5.73 -23.72
CA ASN A 29 -24.06 6.83 -22.84
C ASN A 29 -22.75 7.45 -22.29
N PRO A 30 -22.52 8.76 -22.45
CA PRO A 30 -21.33 9.44 -21.91
C PRO A 30 -21.11 9.25 -20.41
N GLN A 31 -22.14 9.02 -19.63
CA GLN A 31 -22.04 8.72 -18.20
C GLN A 31 -21.33 7.38 -17.91
N ASN A 32 -21.32 6.49 -18.88
CA ASN A 32 -20.70 5.16 -18.77
C ASN A 32 -19.29 5.10 -19.40
N PHE A 33 -18.76 6.19 -19.95
CA PHE A 33 -17.47 6.19 -20.64
C PHE A 33 -16.32 5.67 -19.80
N SER A 34 -16.27 6.04 -18.52
CA SER A 34 -15.22 5.56 -17.61
C SER A 34 -15.29 4.04 -17.39
N ASP A 35 -16.49 3.48 -17.31
CA ASP A 35 -16.70 2.05 -17.11
C ASP A 35 -16.46 1.28 -18.40
N GLU A 36 -16.85 1.87 -19.54
CA GLU A 36 -16.60 1.33 -20.86
C GLU A 36 -15.11 1.30 -21.22
N ILE A 37 -14.37 2.36 -20.88
CA ILE A 37 -12.91 2.44 -21.08
C ILE A 37 -12.21 1.44 -20.18
N ARG A 38 -12.58 1.34 -18.90
CA ARG A 38 -12.04 0.34 -17.98
C ARG A 38 -12.26 -1.09 -18.46
N ALA A 39 -13.36 -1.36 -19.14
CA ALA A 39 -13.61 -2.68 -19.70
C ALA A 39 -12.63 -3.07 -20.82
N PHE A 40 -11.95 -2.10 -21.47
CA PHE A 40 -10.92 -2.36 -22.50
C PHE A 40 -9.51 -2.57 -21.94
N GLU A 41 -9.20 -1.95 -20.80
CA GLU A 41 -7.87 -2.06 -20.18
C GLU A 41 -7.59 -3.45 -19.59
N ILE A 42 -8.60 -4.33 -19.53
CA ILE A 42 -8.51 -5.70 -18.99
C ILE A 42 -8.22 -6.76 -20.08
N GLY A 43 -7.81 -6.34 -21.28
CA GLY A 43 -7.59 -7.22 -22.43
C GLY A 43 -6.21 -7.88 -22.50
N GLY A 44 -5.78 -8.59 -21.49
CA GLY A 44 -4.64 -9.52 -21.51
C GLY A 44 -5.09 -10.92 -21.13
N GLY A 45 -5.43 -11.74 -22.13
CA GLY A 45 -5.44 -13.19 -22.18
C GLY A 45 -5.86 -14.02 -20.95
N GLY A 46 -6.98 -13.71 -20.31
CA GLY A 46 -7.60 -14.59 -19.33
C GLY A 46 -9.12 -14.37 -19.36
N SER A 47 -9.91 -15.42 -19.34
CA SER A 47 -11.36 -15.41 -19.39
C SER A 47 -11.93 -14.29 -18.50
N ALA A 48 -12.57 -13.29 -19.12
CA ALA A 48 -13.19 -12.17 -18.43
C ALA A 48 -14.32 -12.64 -17.51
N SER A 49 -14.03 -12.86 -16.25
CA SER A 49 -15.07 -12.95 -15.22
C SER A 49 -15.56 -11.52 -14.96
N LYS A 50 -16.86 -11.29 -15.17
CA LYS A 50 -17.51 -10.01 -14.87
C LYS A 50 -17.33 -9.67 -13.40
N TRP A 51 -16.53 -8.65 -13.14
CA TRP A 51 -16.28 -8.13 -11.80
C TRP A 51 -17.53 -7.47 -11.22
N THR A 52 -18.25 -8.20 -10.41
CA THR A 52 -19.29 -7.68 -9.51
C THR A 52 -18.97 -8.00 -8.05
N GLY A 53 -17.71 -7.86 -7.65
CA GLY A 53 -17.29 -8.19 -6.28
C GLY A 53 -16.08 -7.38 -5.82
N HIS A 54 -15.92 -7.28 -4.50
CA HIS A 54 -14.72 -6.70 -3.88
C HIS A 54 -13.50 -7.57 -4.19
N ALA A 55 -12.43 -6.97 -4.71
CA ALA A 55 -11.16 -7.67 -4.89
C ALA A 55 -10.57 -8.02 -3.51
N ASP A 56 -9.96 -9.20 -3.43
CA ASP A 56 -9.21 -9.66 -2.25
C ASP A 56 -7.70 -9.60 -2.49
N VAL A 57 -7.27 -9.84 -3.72
CA VAL A 57 -5.87 -9.74 -4.13
C VAL A 57 -5.75 -8.82 -5.33
N ILE A 58 -4.86 -7.83 -5.24
CA ILE A 58 -4.64 -6.84 -6.29
C ILE A 58 -3.17 -6.84 -6.68
N PHE A 59 -2.91 -6.92 -7.97
CA PHE A 59 -1.57 -6.83 -8.55
C PHE A 59 -1.37 -5.45 -9.15
N PHE A 60 -0.30 -4.80 -8.76
CA PHE A 60 0.09 -3.48 -9.23
C PHE A 60 1.38 -3.53 -10.02
N ASP A 61 1.42 -2.72 -11.05
CA ASP A 61 2.66 -2.43 -11.74
C ASP A 61 3.55 -1.48 -10.93
N TYR A 62 4.82 -1.32 -11.33
CA TYR A 62 5.80 -0.47 -10.62
C TYR A 62 5.41 1.01 -10.56
N ASP A 63 4.58 1.50 -11.46
CA ASP A 63 4.06 2.87 -11.50
C ASP A 63 2.75 3.06 -10.70
N GLY A 64 2.20 1.95 -10.17
CA GLY A 64 0.99 1.92 -9.36
C GLY A 64 -0.29 1.69 -10.16
N GLU A 65 -0.18 1.32 -11.44
CA GLU A 65 -1.34 0.87 -12.19
C GLU A 65 -1.76 -0.53 -11.76
N GLU A 66 -3.06 -0.73 -11.62
CA GLU A 66 -3.66 -2.02 -11.28
C GLU A 66 -3.74 -2.88 -12.54
N VAL A 67 -3.08 -4.04 -12.53
CA VAL A 67 -3.00 -4.92 -13.71
C VAL A 67 -3.81 -6.20 -13.59
N TYR A 68 -3.96 -6.74 -12.37
CA TYR A 68 -4.82 -7.90 -12.11
C TYR A 68 -5.51 -7.75 -10.76
N ARG A 69 -6.70 -8.36 -10.67
CA ARG A 69 -7.39 -8.48 -9.39
C ARG A 69 -8.14 -9.80 -9.33
N TYR A 70 -8.19 -10.36 -8.12
CA TYR A 70 -8.84 -11.64 -7.85
C TYR A 70 -9.69 -11.54 -6.59
N ASN A 71 -10.78 -12.29 -6.53
CA ASN A 71 -11.37 -12.67 -5.25
C ASN A 71 -10.49 -13.74 -4.59
N LYS A 72 -10.74 -14.02 -3.31
CA LYS A 72 -9.95 -14.98 -2.52
C LYS A 72 -9.95 -16.39 -3.15
N GLU A 73 -11.11 -16.88 -3.57
CA GLU A 73 -11.28 -18.23 -4.11
C GLU A 73 -10.53 -18.40 -5.42
N ASP A 74 -10.71 -17.49 -6.36
CA ASP A 74 -10.04 -17.50 -7.66
C ASP A 74 -8.53 -17.40 -7.49
N PHE A 75 -8.05 -16.56 -6.57
CA PHE A 75 -6.62 -16.44 -6.30
C PHE A 75 -6.02 -17.72 -5.74
N LEU A 76 -6.68 -18.35 -4.76
CA LEU A 76 -6.21 -19.61 -4.17
C LEU A 76 -6.19 -20.76 -5.17
N ALA A 77 -6.99 -20.70 -6.23
CA ALA A 77 -7.03 -21.69 -7.30
C ALA A 77 -5.91 -21.53 -8.37
N LEU A 78 -5.17 -20.44 -8.38
CA LEU A 78 -4.08 -20.23 -9.36
C LEU A 78 -3.01 -21.31 -9.26
N SER A 79 -2.53 -21.81 -10.39
CA SER A 79 -1.35 -22.72 -10.46
C SER A 79 -0.03 -21.96 -10.61
N GLU A 80 -0.08 -20.72 -11.10
CA GLU A 80 1.07 -19.82 -11.27
C GLU A 80 0.62 -18.37 -11.09
N LEU A 81 1.57 -17.47 -10.79
CA LEU A 81 1.29 -16.03 -10.77
C LEU A 81 1.05 -15.52 -12.19
N PRO A 82 0.21 -14.48 -12.36
CA PRO A 82 -0.03 -13.91 -13.67
C PRO A 82 1.26 -13.34 -14.28
N SER A 83 1.29 -13.24 -15.62
CA SER A 83 2.44 -12.70 -16.35
C SER A 83 2.68 -11.24 -15.97
N LEU A 84 3.95 -10.83 -15.93
CA LEU A 84 4.32 -9.43 -15.75
C LEU A 84 3.94 -8.60 -16.98
N PRO A 85 3.47 -7.36 -16.81
CA PRO A 85 3.35 -6.42 -17.93
C PRO A 85 4.69 -6.19 -18.64
N THR A 86 4.61 -5.86 -19.93
CA THR A 86 5.80 -5.57 -20.75
C THR A 86 5.96 -4.06 -20.95
N HIS A 87 7.18 -3.56 -20.78
CA HIS A 87 7.52 -2.15 -20.95
C HIS A 87 8.72 -1.98 -21.85
N GLU A 88 8.72 -0.95 -22.68
CA GLU A 88 9.88 -0.58 -23.46
C GLU A 88 11.04 -0.16 -22.54
N GLY A 89 12.22 -0.72 -22.78
CA GLY A 89 13.41 -0.42 -22.00
C GLY A 89 13.50 -1.10 -20.64
N LEU A 90 12.52 -1.92 -20.26
CA LEU A 90 12.52 -2.66 -18.98
C LEU A 90 12.31 -4.16 -19.21
N ILE A 91 12.95 -4.95 -18.36
CA ILE A 91 12.75 -6.39 -18.24
C ILE A 91 12.00 -6.68 -16.95
N GLY A 92 10.81 -7.27 -17.06
CA GLY A 92 10.06 -7.78 -15.92
C GLY A 92 10.79 -8.94 -15.28
N GLN A 93 11.04 -8.88 -13.98
CA GLN A 93 11.82 -9.88 -13.27
C GLN A 93 10.96 -10.79 -12.40
N ALA A 94 10.16 -10.23 -11.53
CA ALA A 94 9.33 -10.99 -10.60
C ALA A 94 8.24 -10.11 -9.96
N TRP A 95 7.20 -10.76 -9.48
CA TRP A 95 6.34 -10.22 -8.43
C TRP A 95 7.08 -10.23 -7.08
N ASN A 96 6.77 -9.30 -6.20
CA ASN A 96 7.44 -9.22 -4.88
C ASN A 96 6.89 -10.21 -3.83
N TRP A 97 6.01 -11.10 -4.24
CA TRP A 97 5.52 -12.27 -3.49
C TRP A 97 5.64 -13.52 -4.35
N GLU A 98 5.92 -14.65 -3.72
CA GLU A 98 5.84 -15.97 -4.33
C GLU A 98 4.44 -16.54 -4.20
N LEU A 99 4.00 -17.38 -5.15
CA LEU A 99 2.63 -17.88 -5.19
C LEU A 99 2.19 -18.55 -3.89
N GLU A 100 2.99 -19.48 -3.37
CA GLU A 100 2.59 -20.25 -2.19
C GLU A 100 2.56 -19.38 -0.93
N ALA A 101 3.51 -18.47 -0.75
CA ALA A 101 3.51 -17.52 0.35
C ALA A 101 2.32 -16.56 0.27
N ALA A 102 1.99 -16.08 -0.93
CA ALA A 102 0.84 -15.23 -1.17
C ALA A 102 -0.48 -15.96 -0.89
N LYS A 103 -0.62 -17.21 -1.33
CA LYS A 103 -1.79 -18.05 -1.05
C LYS A 103 -1.96 -18.30 0.45
N GLN A 104 -0.90 -18.66 1.14
CA GLN A 104 -0.95 -18.84 2.59
C GLN A 104 -1.41 -17.56 3.27
N TYR A 105 -0.80 -16.42 2.92
CA TYR A 105 -1.16 -15.12 3.49
C TYR A 105 -2.64 -14.76 3.26
N VAL A 106 -3.12 -14.94 2.02
CA VAL A 106 -4.52 -14.66 1.64
C VAL A 106 -5.49 -15.61 2.33
N SER A 107 -5.13 -16.89 2.46
CA SER A 107 -5.94 -17.87 3.20
C SER A 107 -6.18 -17.44 4.64
N GLU A 108 -5.14 -16.93 5.31
CA GLU A 108 -5.15 -16.53 6.71
C GLU A 108 -5.73 -15.14 6.94
N ASN A 109 -5.45 -14.18 6.06
CA ASN A 109 -5.69 -12.76 6.28
C ASN A 109 -6.65 -12.10 5.27
N GLY A 110 -7.04 -12.81 4.22
CA GLY A 110 -8.10 -12.43 3.30
C GLY A 110 -7.73 -11.39 2.24
N LYS A 111 -6.76 -10.52 2.46
CA LYS A 111 -6.42 -9.40 1.56
C LYS A 111 -4.92 -9.30 1.32
N LEU A 112 -4.52 -9.05 0.05
CA LEU A 112 -3.12 -8.87 -0.32
C LEU A 112 -2.98 -7.88 -1.48
N ILE A 113 -1.89 -7.12 -1.50
CA ILE A 113 -1.41 -6.39 -2.68
C ILE A 113 -0.03 -6.91 -3.07
N VAL A 114 0.17 -7.11 -4.36
CA VAL A 114 1.40 -7.64 -4.95
C VAL A 114 1.92 -6.65 -5.97
N GLY A 115 3.21 -6.43 -6.05
CA GLY A 115 3.82 -5.47 -6.96
C GLY A 115 4.88 -6.09 -7.87
N ALA A 116 4.99 -5.54 -9.08
CA ALA A 116 5.94 -5.99 -10.11
C ALA A 116 7.29 -5.28 -9.98
N ASN A 117 8.38 -6.05 -10.08
CA ASN A 117 9.76 -5.54 -10.09
C ASN A 117 10.39 -5.67 -11.48
N TYR A 118 11.12 -4.65 -11.89
CA TYR A 118 11.76 -4.54 -13.20
C TYR A 118 13.20 -4.06 -13.07
N THR A 119 14.05 -4.50 -13.99
CA THR A 119 15.36 -3.91 -14.25
C THR A 119 15.39 -3.29 -15.64
N THR A 120 16.38 -2.46 -15.93
CA THR A 120 16.60 -1.92 -17.28
C THR A 120 17.11 -3.00 -18.23
N ASP A 121 16.75 -2.92 -19.50
CA ASP A 121 17.09 -3.90 -20.52
C ASP A 121 18.59 -3.91 -20.92
N ASP A 122 19.28 -2.77 -20.67
CA ASP A 122 20.71 -2.59 -20.94
C ASP A 122 21.58 -2.62 -19.67
N GLY A 123 20.97 -2.88 -18.49
CA GLY A 123 21.63 -2.90 -17.20
C GLY A 123 22.07 -1.53 -16.64
N THR A 124 21.82 -0.44 -17.37
CA THR A 124 22.15 0.92 -16.91
C THR A 124 21.13 1.44 -15.91
N THR A 125 21.57 2.25 -14.94
CA THR A 125 20.63 3.04 -14.12
C THR A 125 20.29 4.33 -14.84
N ARG A 126 19.00 4.64 -14.97
CA ARG A 126 18.51 5.78 -15.74
C ARG A 126 17.76 6.77 -14.84
N PHE A 127 18.12 8.05 -14.92
CA PHE A 127 17.43 9.15 -14.26
C PHE A 127 16.89 10.10 -15.31
N TYR A 128 15.59 10.24 -15.36
CA TYR A 128 14.91 11.17 -16.25
C TYR A 128 14.73 12.49 -15.52
N VAL A 129 15.35 13.52 -16.04
CA VAL A 129 15.42 14.83 -15.39
C VAL A 129 14.86 15.93 -16.28
N TYR A 130 14.26 16.94 -15.65
CA TYR A 130 13.91 18.19 -16.29
C TYR A 130 14.75 19.33 -15.70
N VAL A 131 15.64 19.88 -16.50
CA VAL A 131 16.52 20.98 -16.10
C VAL A 131 15.86 22.31 -16.46
N LYS A 132 15.60 23.13 -15.46
CA LYS A 132 14.67 24.26 -15.55
C LYS A 132 15.32 25.62 -15.38
N SER A 133 16.19 25.83 -14.40
CA SER A 133 16.66 27.15 -14.03
C SER A 133 18.18 27.31 -13.89
N SER A 134 18.88 26.28 -13.40
CA SER A 134 20.34 26.37 -13.15
C SER A 134 21.19 25.67 -14.19
N TYR A 135 20.57 24.88 -15.04
CA TYR A 135 21.23 24.03 -16.04
C TYR A 135 22.26 23.05 -15.47
N THR A 136 22.36 22.93 -14.15
CA THR A 136 23.42 22.18 -13.48
C THR A 136 22.86 21.10 -12.59
N ILE A 137 23.34 19.86 -12.72
CA ILE A 137 23.05 18.73 -11.85
C ILE A 137 24.35 18.22 -11.25
N THR A 138 24.34 17.98 -9.94
CA THR A 138 25.44 17.33 -9.22
C THR A 138 24.96 15.99 -8.67
N LEU A 139 25.56 14.89 -9.12
CA LEU A 139 25.37 13.57 -8.56
C LEU A 139 26.40 13.31 -7.46
N HIS A 140 25.93 12.87 -6.29
CA HIS A 140 26.75 12.48 -5.16
C HIS A 140 26.51 11.01 -4.82
N PHE A 141 27.50 10.15 -5.01
CA PHE A 141 27.37 8.71 -4.93
C PHE A 141 28.66 8.04 -4.47
N GLN A 142 28.53 6.78 -4.07
CA GLN A 142 29.65 5.92 -3.68
C GLN A 142 29.82 4.80 -4.70
N LEU A 143 31.05 4.34 -4.88
CA LEU A 143 31.40 3.13 -5.63
C LEU A 143 32.02 2.11 -4.69
N ASN A 144 31.45 0.91 -4.68
CA ASN A 144 31.97 -0.24 -3.97
C ASN A 144 32.54 -1.26 -4.96
N GLY A 145 33.16 -2.33 -4.42
CA GLY A 145 33.79 -3.39 -5.21
C GLY A 145 35.28 -3.18 -5.47
N ASP A 146 35.90 -4.16 -6.12
CA ASP A 146 37.32 -4.13 -6.42
C ASP A 146 37.64 -3.20 -7.60
N THR A 147 36.75 -3.14 -8.57
CA THR A 147 36.79 -2.22 -9.69
C THR A 147 35.86 -1.05 -9.42
N LYS A 148 36.40 0.15 -9.30
CA LYS A 148 35.59 1.37 -9.15
C LYS A 148 35.58 2.11 -10.48
N ASN A 149 34.55 1.87 -11.29
CA ASN A 149 34.44 2.50 -12.60
C ASN A 149 32.98 2.60 -13.04
N VAL A 150 32.52 3.82 -13.24
CA VAL A 150 31.23 4.13 -13.86
C VAL A 150 31.38 5.17 -14.95
N THR A 151 30.57 5.05 -15.98
CA THR A 151 30.40 6.07 -17.02
C THR A 151 29.02 6.68 -16.90
N ILE A 152 28.95 8.00 -16.87
CA ILE A 152 27.72 8.79 -16.79
C ILE A 152 27.52 9.46 -18.15
N ASP A 153 26.51 9.05 -18.89
CA ASP A 153 26.00 9.76 -20.08
C ASP A 153 24.92 10.75 -19.61
N TRP A 154 25.13 12.03 -19.84
CA TRP A 154 24.23 13.09 -19.38
C TRP A 154 23.01 13.29 -20.28
N GLY A 155 22.94 12.58 -21.41
CA GLY A 155 21.82 12.68 -22.36
C GLY A 155 21.88 13.91 -23.28
N ASP A 156 23.01 14.65 -23.29
CA ASP A 156 23.29 15.80 -24.16
C ASP A 156 24.55 15.59 -25.01
N ASN A 157 24.91 14.35 -25.29
CA ASN A 157 26.13 13.88 -25.96
C ASN A 157 27.43 14.16 -25.17
N LYS A 158 27.33 14.43 -23.88
CA LYS A 158 28.48 14.57 -22.98
C LYS A 158 28.51 13.44 -21.99
N THR A 159 29.70 13.01 -21.63
CA THR A 159 29.91 11.94 -20.66
C THR A 159 30.89 12.36 -19.57
N SER A 160 30.82 11.70 -18.43
CA SER A 160 31.75 11.77 -17.33
C SER A 160 32.12 10.39 -16.86
N ALA A 161 33.29 10.20 -16.31
CA ALA A 161 33.71 8.96 -15.66
C ALA A 161 34.02 9.19 -14.18
N ALA A 162 33.81 8.19 -13.35
CA ALA A 162 34.19 8.24 -11.95
C ALA A 162 34.83 6.91 -11.52
N THR A 163 35.92 7.01 -10.77
CA THR A 163 36.75 5.88 -10.32
C THR A 163 37.10 5.93 -8.83
N SER A 164 36.68 6.98 -8.14
CA SER A 164 36.90 7.14 -6.69
C SER A 164 35.84 6.42 -5.88
N ALA A 165 36.14 6.10 -4.63
CA ALA A 165 35.14 5.49 -3.74
C ALA A 165 33.95 6.43 -3.51
N ILE A 166 34.18 7.73 -3.33
CA ILE A 166 33.15 8.74 -3.15
C ILE A 166 33.31 9.80 -4.25
N ASN A 167 32.21 10.17 -4.87
CA ASN A 167 32.20 11.01 -6.05
C ASN A 167 31.14 12.13 -5.93
N LYS A 168 31.53 13.34 -6.30
CA LYS A 168 30.64 14.50 -6.57
C LYS A 168 30.87 14.94 -7.99
N ILE A 169 30.02 14.55 -8.92
CA ILE A 169 30.18 14.84 -10.35
C ILE A 169 29.13 15.86 -10.74
N THR A 170 29.59 17.02 -11.25
CA THR A 170 28.73 18.12 -11.68
C THR A 170 28.70 18.20 -13.19
N HIS A 171 27.52 18.30 -13.76
CA HIS A 171 27.32 18.56 -15.18
C HIS A 171 26.46 19.81 -15.39
N THR A 172 26.82 20.62 -16.38
CA THR A 172 26.09 21.84 -16.77
C THR A 172 25.53 21.66 -18.18
N TYR A 173 24.20 21.69 -18.27
CA TYR A 173 23.49 21.64 -19.54
C TYR A 173 23.50 23.01 -20.22
N GLU A 174 23.62 23.03 -21.55
CA GLU A 174 23.60 24.27 -22.35
C GLU A 174 22.18 24.82 -22.56
N ARG A 175 21.17 23.93 -22.45
CA ARG A 175 19.75 24.27 -22.65
C ARG A 175 18.89 23.68 -21.54
N PHE A 176 17.78 24.34 -21.25
CA PHE A 176 16.71 23.74 -20.46
C PHE A 176 16.04 22.66 -21.29
N GLY A 177 15.50 21.62 -20.63
CA GLY A 177 14.81 20.52 -21.30
C GLY A 177 14.78 19.22 -20.50
N TYR A 178 14.31 18.20 -21.18
CA TYR A 178 14.25 16.84 -20.66
C TYR A 178 15.50 16.07 -21.10
N TYR A 179 16.13 15.39 -20.14
CA TYR A 179 17.32 14.60 -20.40
C TYR A 179 17.18 13.24 -19.70
N CYS A 180 17.84 12.22 -20.24
CA CYS A 180 17.98 10.92 -19.61
C CYS A 180 19.44 10.70 -19.24
N ILE A 181 19.77 10.83 -17.97
CA ILE A 181 21.11 10.51 -17.44
C ILE A 181 21.19 8.98 -17.34
N ARG A 182 22.20 8.37 -17.99
CA ARG A 182 22.45 6.92 -17.92
C ARG A 182 23.76 6.65 -17.20
N VAL A 183 23.71 5.77 -16.21
CA VAL A 183 24.91 5.35 -15.46
C VAL A 183 25.20 3.90 -15.81
N SER A 184 26.31 3.68 -16.51
CA SER A 184 26.82 2.36 -16.84
C SER A 184 27.85 1.95 -15.78
N VAL A 185 27.65 0.80 -15.14
CA VAL A 185 28.46 0.30 -14.02
C VAL A 185 29.32 -0.84 -14.53
N ALA A 186 30.65 -0.72 -14.40
CA ALA A 186 31.58 -1.76 -14.83
C ALA A 186 31.43 -3.05 -14.01
N GLU A 187 31.86 -4.18 -14.58
CA GLU A 187 31.90 -5.45 -13.88
C GLU A 187 32.81 -5.37 -12.64
N GLY A 188 32.38 -5.94 -11.52
CA GLY A 188 33.08 -5.86 -10.24
C GLY A 188 32.94 -4.51 -9.52
N CYS A 189 32.14 -3.58 -10.07
CA CYS A 189 31.77 -2.32 -9.43
C CYS A 189 30.31 -2.35 -8.97
N GLU A 190 30.00 -1.68 -7.88
CA GLU A 190 28.65 -1.40 -7.41
C GLU A 190 28.44 0.12 -7.33
N PHE A 191 27.37 0.61 -7.92
CA PHE A 191 26.95 2.02 -7.86
C PHE A 191 25.96 2.22 -6.72
N VAL A 192 26.37 2.90 -5.65
CA VAL A 192 25.56 3.16 -4.48
C VAL A 192 24.96 4.55 -4.54
N LEU A 193 23.63 4.61 -4.54
CA LEU A 193 22.90 5.88 -4.61
C LEU A 193 22.97 6.62 -3.27
N GLY A 194 23.71 7.72 -3.26
CA GLY A 194 24.01 8.49 -2.05
C GLY A 194 25.20 7.91 -1.27
N PRO A 195 26.09 8.78 -0.78
CA PRO A 195 27.28 8.34 -0.05
C PRO A 195 26.97 8.04 1.42
N SER A 196 27.77 7.19 2.01
CA SER A 196 27.67 6.83 3.44
C SER A 196 28.40 7.81 4.39
N ASP A 197 29.18 8.73 3.84
CA ASP A 197 30.16 9.55 4.59
C ASP A 197 29.61 10.89 5.11
N ASP A 198 28.46 11.32 4.64
CA ASP A 198 27.92 12.63 4.97
C ASP A 198 26.53 12.55 5.61
N SER A 199 26.48 12.70 6.92
CA SER A 199 25.23 12.73 7.68
C SER A 199 24.34 13.93 7.36
N THR A 200 24.87 14.93 6.65
CA THR A 200 24.19 16.17 6.29
C THR A 200 23.79 16.24 4.81
N SER A 201 24.24 15.30 3.98
CA SER A 201 24.01 15.35 2.54
C SER A 201 22.55 15.08 2.16
N ASN A 202 22.12 15.75 1.10
CA ASN A 202 20.76 15.69 0.56
C ASN A 202 20.57 14.54 -0.44
N GLY A 203 21.26 13.42 -0.27
CA GLY A 203 21.14 12.25 -1.14
C GLY A 203 21.90 12.38 -2.47
N LEU A 204 21.43 11.62 -3.49
CA LEU A 204 22.09 11.53 -4.80
C LEU A 204 22.12 12.87 -5.55
N PHE A 205 21.06 13.64 -5.53
CA PHE A 205 20.92 14.91 -6.25
C PHE A 205 21.14 16.11 -5.30
N LEU A 206 22.37 16.64 -5.25
CA LEU A 206 22.74 17.65 -4.26
C LEU A 206 22.12 19.03 -4.47
N ASN A 207 22.16 19.54 -5.70
CA ASN A 207 21.76 20.92 -5.99
C ASN A 207 20.42 21.04 -6.72
N CYS A 208 19.89 19.96 -7.24
CA CYS A 208 18.66 19.96 -8.03
C CYS A 208 17.80 18.71 -7.80
N PRO A 209 17.43 18.38 -6.54
CA PRO A 209 16.67 17.15 -6.25
C PRO A 209 15.28 17.15 -6.89
N SER A 210 14.70 18.32 -7.17
CA SER A 210 13.42 18.44 -7.88
C SER A 210 13.51 18.26 -9.39
N ALA A 211 14.69 18.06 -9.96
CA ALA A 211 14.83 17.85 -11.40
C ALA A 211 14.42 16.44 -11.82
N VAL A 212 14.68 15.41 -10.98
CA VAL A 212 14.37 14.03 -11.31
C VAL A 212 12.87 13.75 -11.15
N TYR A 213 12.22 13.23 -12.21
CA TYR A 213 10.80 12.90 -12.20
C TYR A 213 10.49 11.41 -12.43
N LYS A 214 11.46 10.64 -12.97
CA LYS A 214 11.41 9.20 -13.13
C LYS A 214 12.80 8.60 -12.92
N ALA A 215 12.88 7.43 -12.32
CA ALA A 215 14.10 6.65 -12.17
C ALA A 215 13.86 5.19 -12.51
N GLU A 216 14.81 4.59 -13.23
CA GLU A 216 14.84 3.17 -13.56
C GLU A 216 16.17 2.60 -13.07
N ILE A 217 16.09 1.72 -12.08
CA ILE A 217 17.29 1.20 -11.43
C ILE A 217 17.76 -0.05 -12.16
N GLY A 218 18.98 0.02 -12.68
CA GLY A 218 19.64 -1.07 -13.38
C GLY A 218 20.35 -2.03 -12.41
N GLU A 219 21.00 -3.02 -13.02
CA GLU A 219 21.83 -3.97 -12.29
C GLU A 219 23.05 -3.28 -11.66
N ARG A 220 23.65 -3.92 -10.66
CA ARG A 220 24.82 -3.39 -9.92
C ARG A 220 24.60 -2.04 -9.25
N THR A 221 23.35 -1.66 -9.04
CA THR A 221 22.99 -0.44 -8.31
C THR A 221 22.36 -0.81 -6.99
N SER A 222 22.78 -0.16 -5.90
CA SER A 222 22.18 -0.30 -4.58
C SER A 222 21.64 1.04 -4.08
N ILE A 223 20.62 0.94 -3.24
CA ILE A 223 20.01 2.10 -2.58
C ILE A 223 20.55 2.17 -1.15
N TYR A 224 20.84 3.40 -0.72
CA TYR A 224 21.31 3.66 0.63
C TYR A 224 20.50 4.79 1.29
N LEU A 225 20.96 5.25 2.46
CA LEU A 225 20.31 6.34 3.21
C LEU A 225 20.10 7.56 2.34
N ARG A 226 18.90 8.15 2.37
CA ARG A 226 18.55 9.44 1.73
C ARG A 226 18.74 9.50 0.20
N SER A 227 18.89 8.38 -0.51
CA SER A 227 19.21 8.36 -1.95
C SER A 227 18.35 9.33 -2.78
N PHE A 228 17.04 9.34 -2.56
CA PHE A 228 16.08 10.19 -3.27
C PHE A 228 15.42 11.25 -2.35
N MET A 229 16.03 11.55 -1.21
CA MET A 229 15.49 12.54 -0.28
C MET A 229 15.28 13.89 -0.96
N ASN A 230 14.10 14.50 -0.75
CA ASN A 230 13.70 15.78 -1.35
C ASN A 230 13.56 15.78 -2.89
N CYS A 231 13.54 14.62 -3.53
CA CYS A 231 13.23 14.50 -4.96
C CYS A 231 11.74 14.74 -5.20
N TYR A 232 11.28 15.97 -4.99
CA TYR A 232 9.85 16.34 -4.96
C TYR A 232 9.07 15.98 -6.23
N ALA A 233 9.74 15.97 -7.39
CA ALA A 233 9.14 15.67 -8.68
C ALA A 233 9.15 14.17 -9.03
N LEU A 234 9.91 13.35 -8.31
CA LEU A 234 9.99 11.91 -8.57
C LEU A 234 8.61 11.27 -8.41
N SER A 235 8.04 10.83 -9.51
CA SER A 235 6.68 10.27 -9.58
C SER A 235 6.65 8.77 -9.83
N ILE A 236 7.69 8.23 -10.46
CA ILE A 236 7.80 6.83 -10.87
C ILE A 236 9.22 6.34 -10.60
N ILE A 237 9.33 5.16 -10.01
CA ILE A 237 10.59 4.45 -9.85
C ILE A 237 10.41 2.95 -10.08
N SER A 238 11.25 2.34 -10.90
CA SER A 238 11.36 0.88 -11.01
C SER A 238 12.54 0.37 -10.20
N LEU A 239 12.34 -0.68 -9.43
CA LEU A 239 13.35 -1.33 -8.61
C LEU A 239 13.52 -2.79 -9.06
N PRO A 240 14.75 -3.26 -9.30
CA PRO A 240 15.01 -4.63 -9.67
C PRO A 240 14.74 -5.60 -8.50
N SER A 241 14.31 -6.82 -8.80
CA SER A 241 13.99 -7.85 -7.81
C SER A 241 15.18 -8.26 -6.95
N ASN A 242 16.40 -8.08 -7.47
CA ASN A 242 17.67 -8.38 -6.82
C ASN A 242 18.37 -7.15 -6.24
N LEU A 243 17.65 -6.04 -6.06
CA LEU A 243 18.20 -4.79 -5.50
C LEU A 243 18.97 -5.05 -4.22
N GLN A 244 20.20 -4.56 -4.16
CA GLN A 244 21.06 -4.69 -2.98
C GLN A 244 20.91 -3.47 -2.06
N GLY A 245 21.26 -3.66 -0.78
CA GLY A 245 21.23 -2.59 0.22
C GLY A 245 19.97 -2.59 1.08
N ALA A 246 19.56 -1.41 1.49
CA ALA A 246 18.38 -1.20 2.33
C ALA A 246 17.67 0.10 1.92
N ILE A 247 16.36 0.11 1.98
CA ILE A 247 15.59 1.36 1.96
C ILE A 247 15.72 1.98 3.35
N GLY A 248 16.86 2.63 3.58
CA GLY A 248 17.27 3.15 4.87
C GLY A 248 16.53 4.43 5.26
N SER A 249 17.01 5.07 6.32
CA SER A 249 16.37 6.29 6.84
C SER A 249 16.35 7.40 5.77
N GLY A 250 15.16 7.96 5.53
CA GLY A 250 14.96 9.10 4.63
C GLY A 250 15.16 8.82 3.14
N THR A 251 15.30 7.56 2.70
CA THR A 251 15.60 7.21 1.29
C THR A 251 14.65 7.89 0.29
N PHE A 252 13.36 7.86 0.54
CA PHE A 252 12.33 8.54 -0.24
C PHE A 252 11.63 9.65 0.58
N GLY A 253 12.29 10.18 1.60
CA GLY A 253 11.73 11.27 2.40
C GLY A 253 11.43 12.50 1.55
N ASN A 254 10.19 13.03 1.64
CA ASN A 254 9.72 14.17 0.84
C ASN A 254 9.69 13.94 -0.68
N THR A 255 9.56 12.71 -1.19
CA THR A 255 9.28 12.46 -2.62
C THR A 255 7.79 12.64 -2.90
N ARG A 256 7.34 13.88 -2.86
CA ARG A 256 5.92 14.28 -2.78
C ARG A 256 5.05 13.83 -3.96
N SER A 257 5.67 13.54 -5.11
CA SER A 257 4.98 13.11 -6.34
C SER A 257 5.00 11.61 -6.56
N LEU A 258 5.71 10.84 -5.74
CA LEU A 258 5.82 9.38 -5.89
C LEU A 258 4.46 8.73 -5.69
N LYS A 259 3.98 8.02 -6.73
CA LYS A 259 2.63 7.43 -6.75
C LYS A 259 2.60 6.02 -6.19
N ALA A 260 3.65 5.26 -6.45
CA ALA A 260 3.77 3.87 -6.03
C ALA A 260 5.21 3.53 -5.63
N LEU A 261 5.35 2.60 -4.72
CA LEU A 261 6.61 1.93 -4.42
C LEU A 261 6.37 0.43 -4.27
N VAL A 262 7.00 -0.35 -5.13
CA VAL A 262 7.06 -1.80 -5.03
C VAL A 262 8.40 -2.17 -4.40
N VAL A 263 8.36 -2.76 -3.22
CA VAL A 263 9.56 -3.15 -2.47
C VAL A 263 9.98 -4.56 -2.90
N PRO A 264 11.22 -4.74 -3.43
CA PRO A 264 11.72 -6.04 -3.84
C PRO A 264 11.92 -7.00 -2.66
N LYS A 265 11.93 -8.32 -2.92
CA LYS A 265 12.13 -9.36 -1.88
C LYS A 265 13.47 -9.25 -1.15
N THR A 266 14.50 -8.80 -1.82
CA THR A 266 15.83 -8.60 -1.22
C THR A 266 15.88 -7.50 -0.17
N ILE A 267 14.92 -6.57 -0.20
CA ILE A 267 14.82 -5.49 0.78
C ILE A 267 13.94 -5.93 1.93
N THR A 268 14.54 -6.10 3.10
CA THR A 268 13.84 -6.59 4.31
C THR A 268 13.53 -5.50 5.33
N ILE A 269 14.03 -4.28 5.12
CA ILE A 269 13.88 -3.17 6.07
C ILE A 269 13.51 -1.88 5.34
N LEU A 270 12.42 -1.25 5.81
CA LEU A 270 12.14 0.17 5.61
C LEU A 270 12.57 0.94 6.86
N GLY A 271 13.60 1.76 6.75
CA GLY A 271 14.15 2.55 7.84
C GLY A 271 13.23 3.70 8.26
N SER A 272 13.54 4.31 9.40
CA SER A 272 12.78 5.44 9.94
C SER A 272 12.72 6.60 8.95
N GLY A 273 11.52 7.11 8.67
CA GLY A 273 11.33 8.23 7.75
C GLY A 273 11.63 7.93 6.29
N SER A 274 11.85 6.66 5.92
CA SER A 274 12.16 6.28 4.53
C SER A 274 11.10 6.72 3.53
N LEU A 275 9.83 6.81 3.96
CA LEU A 275 8.69 7.26 3.17
C LEU A 275 7.99 8.47 3.78
N SER A 276 8.66 9.25 4.61
CA SER A 276 8.03 10.41 5.26
C SER A 276 7.60 11.47 4.25
N ASN A 277 6.39 12.03 4.44
CA ASN A 277 5.83 13.12 3.64
C ASN A 277 5.71 12.82 2.13
N ASN A 278 5.31 11.60 1.79
CA ASN A 278 5.02 11.17 0.42
C ASN A 278 3.54 11.39 0.11
N TYR A 279 3.16 12.63 -0.20
CA TYR A 279 1.75 13.04 -0.31
C TYR A 279 0.98 12.38 -1.45
N ALA A 280 1.65 11.98 -2.54
CA ALA A 280 1.00 11.34 -3.67
C ALA A 280 1.02 9.80 -3.61
N LEU A 281 1.69 9.20 -2.61
CA LEU A 281 1.86 7.75 -2.52
C LEU A 281 0.53 7.05 -2.28
N LYS A 282 0.04 6.34 -3.29
CA LYS A 282 -1.21 5.58 -3.25
C LYS A 282 -0.97 4.10 -2.99
N ILE A 283 0.09 3.56 -3.56
CA ILE A 283 0.41 2.12 -3.52
C ILE A 283 1.77 1.93 -2.86
N LEU A 284 1.79 1.16 -1.78
CA LEU A 284 2.99 0.65 -1.15
C LEU A 284 2.87 -0.87 -1.08
N SER A 285 3.50 -1.57 -2.03
CA SER A 285 3.54 -3.02 -2.03
C SER A 285 4.79 -3.51 -1.31
N LEU A 286 4.61 -4.02 -0.10
CA LEU A 286 5.66 -4.61 0.73
C LEU A 286 5.87 -6.07 0.32
N SER A 287 7.12 -6.53 0.31
CA SER A 287 7.45 -7.92 -0.01
C SER A 287 7.19 -8.86 1.17
N GLN A 288 7.03 -10.17 0.88
CA GLN A 288 6.84 -11.21 1.88
C GLN A 288 7.97 -11.30 2.93
N ASP A 289 9.19 -10.90 2.55
CA ASP A 289 10.41 -11.06 3.36
C ASP A 289 10.73 -9.83 4.23
N MET A 290 9.81 -8.85 4.28
CA MET A 290 9.98 -7.67 5.15
C MET A 290 10.05 -8.07 6.62
N THR A 291 11.06 -7.56 7.33
CA THR A 291 11.22 -7.75 8.77
C THR A 291 10.95 -6.49 9.59
N LYS A 292 11.09 -5.29 8.98
CA LYS A 292 10.86 -4.01 9.67
C LYS A 292 10.29 -2.95 8.73
N THR A 293 9.26 -2.23 9.18
CA THR A 293 8.59 -1.16 8.43
C THR A 293 8.35 0.06 9.32
N TYR A 294 9.38 0.86 9.59
CA TYR A 294 9.28 2.01 10.49
C TYR A 294 9.04 3.36 9.79
N GLY A 295 9.01 3.40 8.48
CA GLY A 295 9.18 4.64 7.75
C GLY A 295 7.93 5.25 7.13
N VAL A 296 6.73 4.73 7.41
CA VAL A 296 5.52 5.08 6.67
C VAL A 296 4.67 6.07 7.46
N TYR A 297 4.99 7.36 7.39
CA TYR A 297 4.16 8.41 7.99
C TYR A 297 4.08 9.64 7.06
N GLY A 298 2.98 10.41 7.18
CA GLY A 298 2.75 11.54 6.28
C GLY A 298 2.47 11.13 4.82
N CYS A 299 1.79 9.99 4.63
CA CYS A 299 1.37 9.47 3.33
C CYS A 299 -0.18 9.54 3.19
N PRO A 300 -0.76 10.74 3.05
CA PRO A 300 -2.22 10.94 3.15
C PRO A 300 -3.00 10.38 1.96
N SER A 301 -2.34 9.88 0.91
CA SER A 301 -3.02 9.29 -0.26
C SER A 301 -3.01 7.77 -0.28
N LEU A 302 -2.44 7.10 0.73
CA LEU A 302 -2.28 5.65 0.72
C LEU A 302 -3.63 4.92 0.74
N LEU A 303 -3.78 3.94 -0.17
CA LEU A 303 -5.02 3.18 -0.35
C LEU A 303 -5.03 1.86 0.41
N TYR A 304 -3.89 1.22 0.57
CA TYR A 304 -3.77 -0.10 1.17
C TYR A 304 -2.56 -0.16 2.08
N LEU A 305 -2.74 -0.69 3.29
CA LEU A 305 -1.67 -1.06 4.18
C LEU A 305 -1.79 -2.54 4.52
N VAL A 306 -0.95 -3.33 3.89
CA VAL A 306 -0.86 -4.78 4.10
C VAL A 306 0.52 -5.07 4.68
N ILE A 307 0.55 -5.48 5.95
CA ILE A 307 1.78 -5.79 6.67
C ILE A 307 2.17 -7.24 6.38
N PRO A 308 3.40 -7.50 5.93
CA PRO A 308 3.89 -8.87 5.71
C PRO A 308 3.99 -9.69 7.00
N PRO A 309 4.05 -11.02 6.92
CA PRO A 309 4.25 -11.87 8.09
C PRO A 309 5.58 -11.58 8.78
N ASN A 310 5.63 -11.72 10.10
CA ASN A 310 6.80 -11.51 10.95
C ASN A 310 7.39 -10.08 10.94
N ALA A 311 6.77 -9.13 10.25
CA ALA A 311 7.28 -7.76 10.21
C ALA A 311 7.04 -7.03 11.54
N ILE A 312 8.07 -6.34 12.02
CA ILE A 312 7.94 -5.36 13.10
C ILE A 312 7.61 -4.03 12.46
N TYR A 313 6.52 -3.39 12.90
CA TYR A 313 6.11 -2.11 12.34
C TYR A 313 5.81 -1.07 13.42
N GLY A 314 6.13 0.18 13.12
CA GLY A 314 5.94 1.31 14.02
C GLY A 314 4.64 2.05 13.77
N THR A 315 4.58 3.28 14.26
CA THR A 315 3.43 4.17 14.07
C THR A 315 3.13 4.37 12.59
N PHE A 316 1.90 4.17 12.26
CA PHE A 316 1.32 4.51 10.99
C PHE A 316 0.23 5.55 11.26
N GLU A 317 0.40 6.76 10.74
CA GLU A 317 -0.57 7.85 10.90
C GLU A 317 -1.21 8.14 9.53
N PRO A 318 -2.26 7.41 9.16
CA PRO A 318 -2.99 7.66 7.92
C PRO A 318 -4.08 8.72 8.11
N ASP A 319 -3.92 9.67 9.03
CA ASP A 319 -4.93 10.68 9.34
C ASP A 319 -5.42 11.36 8.05
N GLY A 320 -6.71 11.17 7.75
CA GLY A 320 -7.34 11.68 6.54
C GLY A 320 -6.96 10.95 5.24
N SER A 321 -6.20 9.86 5.28
CA SER A 321 -5.89 9.08 4.06
C SER A 321 -7.14 8.36 3.54
N PRO A 322 -7.22 8.08 2.21
CA PRO A 322 -8.29 7.29 1.63
C PRO A 322 -8.05 5.77 1.80
N LEU A 323 -7.42 5.35 2.90
CA LEU A 323 -7.07 3.95 3.17
C LEU A 323 -8.32 3.07 3.09
N LYS A 324 -8.29 2.05 2.26
CA LYS A 324 -9.38 1.08 2.07
C LYS A 324 -9.17 -0.18 2.89
N TRP A 325 -7.93 -0.66 2.97
CA TRP A 325 -7.60 -1.86 3.71
C TRP A 325 -6.48 -1.62 4.70
N LEU A 326 -6.65 -2.15 5.90
CA LEU A 326 -5.61 -2.31 6.90
C LEU A 326 -5.53 -3.78 7.27
N VAL A 327 -4.39 -4.42 7.01
CA VAL A 327 -4.18 -5.84 7.30
C VAL A 327 -2.90 -6.03 8.09
N SER A 328 -3.02 -6.59 9.28
CA SER A 328 -1.92 -6.94 10.16
C SER A 328 -2.06 -8.41 10.61
N PRO A 329 -1.20 -9.31 10.11
CA PRO A 329 -1.29 -10.74 10.37
C PRO A 329 -0.87 -11.10 11.81
N SER A 330 -1.19 -12.30 12.26
CA SER A 330 -0.92 -12.79 13.63
C SER A 330 0.57 -12.86 13.98
N THR A 331 1.42 -12.99 12.96
CA THR A 331 2.88 -13.04 13.13
C THR A 331 3.54 -11.66 13.11
N ALA A 332 2.82 -10.59 12.75
CA ALA A 332 3.35 -9.24 12.78
C ALA A 332 3.45 -8.72 14.22
N ASN A 333 4.40 -7.81 14.45
CA ASN A 333 4.64 -7.21 15.75
C ASN A 333 4.53 -5.69 15.66
N ARG A 334 3.51 -5.13 16.28
CA ARG A 334 3.29 -3.69 16.35
C ARG A 334 3.98 -3.12 17.60
N THR A 335 4.82 -2.10 17.42
CA THR A 335 5.59 -1.50 18.51
C THR A 335 4.94 -0.25 19.10
N GLU A 336 3.95 0.34 18.41
CA GLU A 336 3.35 1.61 18.83
C GLU A 336 1.84 1.63 18.59
N THR A 337 1.12 2.49 19.31
CA THR A 337 -0.32 2.71 19.11
C THR A 337 -0.57 3.38 17.76
N GLN A 338 -1.52 2.83 17.01
CA GLN A 338 -1.96 3.41 15.75
C GLN A 338 -3.14 4.34 15.96
N LYS A 339 -3.22 5.39 15.15
CA LYS A 339 -4.40 6.25 15.03
C LYS A 339 -4.93 6.15 13.61
N ILE A 340 -6.13 5.61 13.47
CA ILE A 340 -6.79 5.39 12.19
C ILE A 340 -8.14 6.13 12.16
N SER A 341 -8.40 6.86 13.22
CA SER A 341 -9.65 7.61 13.40
C SER A 341 -9.93 8.54 12.21
N ASN A 342 -11.21 8.77 11.95
CA ASN A 342 -11.71 9.62 10.84
C ASN A 342 -11.31 9.16 9.43
N ASN A 343 -10.83 7.92 9.27
CA ASN A 343 -10.59 7.35 7.95
C ASN A 343 -11.91 6.92 7.32
N ARG A 344 -12.52 7.84 6.55
CA ARG A 344 -13.87 7.67 6.00
C ARG A 344 -13.97 6.63 4.89
N ASN A 345 -12.85 6.20 4.32
CA ASN A 345 -12.81 5.24 3.21
C ASN A 345 -12.39 3.84 3.64
N LEU A 346 -11.98 3.64 4.90
CA LEU A 346 -11.58 2.32 5.40
C LEU A 346 -12.78 1.36 5.35
N GLU A 347 -12.64 0.31 4.56
CA GLU A 347 -13.70 -0.70 4.36
C GLU A 347 -13.42 -1.98 5.16
N VAL A 348 -12.14 -2.35 5.26
CA VAL A 348 -11.71 -3.61 5.89
C VAL A 348 -10.54 -3.38 6.84
N ALA A 349 -10.64 -3.88 8.06
CA ALA A 349 -9.57 -3.93 9.04
C ALA A 349 -9.37 -5.37 9.53
N VAL A 350 -8.19 -5.94 9.31
CA VAL A 350 -7.76 -7.23 9.85
C VAL A 350 -6.64 -6.96 10.84
N LEU A 351 -6.89 -7.17 12.12
CA LEU A 351 -5.94 -6.89 13.21
C LEU A 351 -5.71 -8.17 14.01
N LYS A 352 -4.78 -8.99 13.53
CA LYS A 352 -4.41 -10.28 14.17
C LYS A 352 -3.05 -10.25 14.85
N ASP A 353 -2.39 -9.08 14.88
CA ASP A 353 -1.06 -8.90 15.46
C ASP A 353 -1.00 -9.17 16.98
N ASN A 354 0.17 -8.95 17.57
CA ASN A 354 0.45 -9.22 18.98
C ASN A 354 -0.21 -8.27 19.99
N ASN A 355 -1.08 -7.36 19.57
CA ASN A 355 -1.72 -6.43 20.50
C ASN A 355 -2.80 -7.12 21.32
N THR A 356 -2.89 -6.71 22.57
CA THR A 356 -3.92 -7.17 23.51
C THR A 356 -5.05 -6.15 23.69
N THR A 357 -4.84 -4.91 23.22
CA THR A 357 -5.80 -3.82 23.39
C THR A 357 -6.00 -3.06 22.09
N LEU A 358 -7.25 -2.93 21.65
CA LEU A 358 -7.62 -1.89 20.71
C LEU A 358 -7.68 -0.57 21.46
N SER A 359 -6.74 0.33 21.18
CA SER A 359 -6.62 1.60 21.87
C SER A 359 -7.82 2.53 21.64
N SER A 360 -8.06 3.42 22.61
CA SER A 360 -9.17 4.38 22.55
C SER A 360 -9.22 5.13 21.22
N GLU A 361 -10.42 5.22 20.67
CA GLU A 361 -10.73 5.93 19.41
C GLU A 361 -10.05 5.38 18.15
N LEU A 362 -9.48 4.17 18.16
CA LEU A 362 -8.70 3.60 17.05
C LEU A 362 -9.41 3.72 15.68
N PHE A 363 -10.69 3.35 15.60
CA PHE A 363 -11.51 3.43 14.38
C PHE A 363 -12.64 4.44 14.48
N SER A 364 -12.60 5.35 15.46
CA SER A 364 -13.64 6.36 15.63
C SER A 364 -13.82 7.18 14.34
N GLY A 365 -15.07 7.29 13.85
CA GLY A 365 -15.37 8.04 12.63
C GLY A 365 -14.96 7.34 11.32
N CYS A 366 -14.66 6.03 11.34
CA CYS A 366 -14.42 5.24 10.13
C CYS A 366 -15.77 4.84 9.50
N TYR A 367 -16.42 5.78 8.82
CA TYR A 367 -17.82 5.67 8.38
C TYR A 367 -18.08 4.54 7.37
N SER A 368 -17.08 4.16 6.56
CA SER A 368 -17.20 3.11 5.55
C SER A 368 -16.74 1.73 6.03
N LEU A 369 -16.25 1.60 7.27
CA LEU A 369 -15.75 0.34 7.81
C LEU A 369 -16.88 -0.69 7.89
N LYS A 370 -16.75 -1.78 7.13
CA LYS A 370 -17.76 -2.84 7.02
C LYS A 370 -17.38 -4.12 7.74
N VAL A 371 -16.09 -4.46 7.67
CA VAL A 371 -15.56 -5.71 8.17
C VAL A 371 -14.38 -5.45 9.09
N VAL A 372 -14.43 -6.04 10.28
CA VAL A 372 -13.33 -6.08 11.23
C VAL A 372 -13.10 -7.53 11.64
N GLU A 373 -11.87 -8.00 11.45
CA GLU A 373 -11.40 -9.29 11.96
C GLU A 373 -10.36 -9.02 13.06
N LEU A 374 -10.63 -9.54 14.24
CA LEU A 374 -9.73 -9.43 15.40
C LEU A 374 -8.97 -10.74 15.60
N GLY A 375 -7.70 -10.62 15.96
CA GLY A 375 -6.88 -11.77 16.37
C GLY A 375 -7.20 -12.22 17.79
N ASP A 376 -6.76 -13.45 18.10
CA ASP A 376 -7.03 -14.10 19.40
C ASP A 376 -6.34 -13.39 20.58
N ASN A 377 -5.37 -12.54 20.32
CA ASN A 377 -4.65 -11.79 21.36
C ASN A 377 -5.44 -10.63 21.97
N ILE A 378 -6.49 -10.14 21.28
CA ILE A 378 -7.24 -8.98 21.75
C ILE A 378 -8.04 -9.31 23.01
N GLN A 379 -7.73 -8.62 24.12
CA GLN A 379 -8.39 -8.75 25.42
C GLN A 379 -9.30 -7.56 25.75
N THR A 380 -8.98 -6.39 25.20
CA THR A 380 -9.72 -5.17 25.52
C THR A 380 -10.09 -4.38 24.25
N ILE A 381 -11.38 -4.04 24.16
CA ILE A 381 -11.88 -3.02 23.24
C ILE A 381 -12.08 -1.74 24.07
N ASP A 382 -11.21 -0.75 23.89
CA ASP A 382 -11.18 0.44 24.72
C ASP A 382 -12.28 1.46 24.33
N THR A 383 -12.30 2.60 24.97
CA THR A 383 -13.33 3.64 24.81
C THR A 383 -13.40 4.14 23.38
N LYS A 384 -14.63 4.17 22.83
CA LYS A 384 -14.93 4.70 21.49
C LYS A 384 -14.17 4.05 20.32
N VAL A 385 -13.68 2.83 20.44
CA VAL A 385 -12.90 2.18 19.37
C VAL A 385 -13.64 2.19 18.04
N PHE A 386 -14.92 1.79 18.02
CA PHE A 386 -15.77 1.78 16.83
C PHE A 386 -16.87 2.86 16.89
N TYR A 387 -16.59 3.99 17.52
CA TYR A 387 -17.54 5.10 17.63
C TYR A 387 -17.90 5.63 16.24
N GLN A 388 -19.20 5.63 15.90
CA GLN A 388 -19.71 6.09 14.60
C GLN A 388 -19.16 5.34 13.37
N CYS A 389 -18.90 4.05 13.47
CA CYS A 389 -18.63 3.21 12.30
C CYS A 389 -19.96 2.83 11.64
N TYR A 390 -20.59 3.77 10.95
CA TYR A 390 -21.98 3.64 10.45
C TYR A 390 -22.21 2.47 9.50
N SER A 391 -21.17 1.98 8.80
CA SER A 391 -21.26 0.87 7.86
C SER A 391 -20.83 -0.48 8.45
N LEU A 392 -20.45 -0.53 9.74
CA LEU A 392 -20.01 -1.78 10.37
C LEU A 392 -21.19 -2.74 10.51
N GLU A 393 -21.14 -3.84 9.74
CA GLU A 393 -22.22 -4.81 9.69
C GLU A 393 -22.00 -5.97 10.67
N LYS A 394 -20.77 -6.37 10.85
CA LYS A 394 -20.41 -7.49 11.71
C LYS A 394 -19.01 -7.35 12.28
N ILE A 395 -18.82 -7.96 13.44
CA ILE A 395 -17.51 -8.14 14.05
C ILE A 395 -17.46 -9.51 14.74
N VAL A 396 -16.32 -10.18 14.61
CA VAL A 396 -16.02 -11.41 15.37
C VAL A 396 -15.10 -11.01 16.52
N ALA A 397 -15.54 -11.25 17.73
CA ALA A 397 -14.78 -10.95 18.94
C ALA A 397 -13.64 -11.96 19.12
N SER A 398 -12.55 -11.51 19.71
CA SER A 398 -11.46 -12.40 20.16
C SER A 398 -11.96 -13.41 21.19
N PRO A 399 -11.53 -14.68 21.14
CA PRO A 399 -11.85 -15.67 22.17
C PRO A 399 -11.34 -15.29 23.57
N ASN A 400 -10.32 -14.44 23.65
CA ASN A 400 -9.71 -13.98 24.88
C ASN A 400 -10.19 -12.58 25.33
N LEU A 401 -11.30 -12.09 24.78
CA LEU A 401 -11.85 -10.78 25.13
C LEU A 401 -12.29 -10.76 26.60
N THR A 402 -11.82 -9.77 27.37
CA THR A 402 -12.09 -9.61 28.80
C THR A 402 -12.84 -8.32 29.13
N ALA A 403 -12.77 -7.29 28.27
CA ALA A 403 -13.38 -5.99 28.56
C ALA A 403 -13.84 -5.25 27.29
N ILE A 404 -14.99 -4.57 27.42
CA ILE A 404 -15.54 -3.62 26.45
C ILE A 404 -15.85 -2.33 27.19
N ASN A 405 -15.21 -1.23 26.77
CA ASN A 405 -15.30 0.05 27.45
C ASN A 405 -16.40 0.96 26.87
N ASN A 406 -16.53 2.17 27.46
CA ASN A 406 -17.63 3.10 27.17
C ASN A 406 -17.65 3.52 25.70
N TYR A 407 -18.86 3.58 25.12
CA TYR A 407 -19.11 4.03 23.75
C TYR A 407 -18.36 3.24 22.66
N ALA A 408 -17.87 2.02 22.98
CA ALA A 408 -17.03 1.24 22.06
C ALA A 408 -17.70 1.02 20.70
N PHE A 409 -19.02 0.80 20.68
CA PHE A 409 -19.83 0.59 19.46
C PHE A 409 -20.97 1.62 19.31
N TYR A 410 -20.80 2.83 19.85
CA TYR A 410 -21.81 3.88 19.80
C TYR A 410 -22.12 4.25 18.34
N GLN A 411 -23.43 4.29 18.01
CA GLN A 411 -23.94 4.66 16.67
C GLN A 411 -23.46 3.78 15.50
N ASN A 412 -23.25 2.49 15.73
CA ASN A 412 -23.03 1.55 14.64
C ASN A 412 -24.36 1.12 14.01
N THR A 413 -24.93 2.02 13.19
CA THR A 413 -26.31 1.92 12.72
C THR A 413 -26.57 0.85 11.66
N ALA A 414 -25.51 0.25 11.08
CA ALA A 414 -25.64 -0.90 10.16
C ALA A 414 -25.35 -2.25 10.82
N LEU A 415 -25.05 -2.28 12.13
CA LEU A 415 -24.59 -3.49 12.80
C LEU A 415 -25.70 -4.56 12.84
N LYS A 416 -25.41 -5.72 12.29
CA LYS A 416 -26.29 -6.90 12.26
C LYS A 416 -26.01 -7.82 13.45
N TYR A 417 -24.73 -8.06 13.74
CA TYR A 417 -24.34 -8.88 14.89
C TYR A 417 -22.91 -8.63 15.36
N ILE A 418 -22.67 -8.93 16.63
CA ILE A 418 -21.35 -9.13 17.22
C ILE A 418 -21.28 -10.60 17.62
N ASP A 419 -20.31 -11.31 17.06
CA ASP A 419 -20.09 -12.72 17.33
C ASP A 419 -19.10 -12.92 18.48
N PHE A 420 -19.61 -13.29 19.64
CA PHE A 420 -18.87 -13.69 20.85
C PHE A 420 -18.82 -15.21 21.02
N SER A 421 -19.26 -16.00 20.03
CA SER A 421 -19.44 -17.46 20.19
C SER A 421 -18.18 -18.20 20.61
N GLN A 422 -17.00 -17.63 20.31
CA GLN A 422 -15.72 -18.20 20.68
C GLN A 422 -15.16 -17.66 22.02
N CYS A 423 -15.84 -16.73 22.67
CA CYS A 423 -15.35 -16.19 23.95
C CYS A 423 -15.33 -17.26 25.02
N SER A 424 -14.19 -17.41 25.69
CA SER A 424 -14.01 -18.35 26.80
C SER A 424 -14.59 -17.88 28.13
N GLN A 425 -14.94 -16.59 28.21
CA GLN A 425 -15.49 -15.92 29.39
C GLN A 425 -16.38 -14.75 28.98
N ILE A 426 -17.21 -14.27 29.89
CA ILE A 426 -18.04 -13.09 29.69
C ILE A 426 -17.19 -11.84 29.82
N PRO A 427 -17.01 -11.03 28.76
CA PRO A 427 -16.28 -9.78 28.87
C PRO A 427 -16.98 -8.81 29.83
N SER A 428 -16.23 -8.13 30.68
CA SER A 428 -16.79 -7.05 31.47
C SER A 428 -17.27 -5.92 30.57
N LEU A 429 -18.45 -5.40 30.83
CA LEU A 429 -19.03 -4.27 30.11
C LEU A 429 -19.00 -3.05 31.02
N ALA A 430 -18.22 -2.02 30.66
CA ALA A 430 -18.03 -0.86 31.52
C ALA A 430 -19.32 -0.09 31.77
N SER A 431 -20.18 0.05 30.75
CA SER A 431 -21.54 0.56 30.88
C SER A 431 -22.38 0.18 29.63
N THR A 432 -23.68 0.36 29.73
CA THR A 432 -24.64 0.18 28.62
C THR A 432 -24.38 1.16 27.46
N SER A 433 -23.66 2.26 27.71
CA SER A 433 -23.27 3.24 26.68
C SER A 433 -22.38 2.64 25.57
N ALA A 434 -21.72 1.50 25.85
CA ALA A 434 -20.91 0.80 24.86
C ALA A 434 -21.70 0.44 23.59
N PHE A 435 -22.99 0.15 23.75
CA PHE A 435 -23.88 -0.29 22.67
C PHE A 435 -25.06 0.65 22.42
N SER A 436 -24.96 1.91 22.84
CA SER A 436 -26.03 2.88 22.61
C SER A 436 -26.22 3.14 21.12
N GLU A 437 -27.48 3.32 20.72
CA GLU A 437 -27.91 3.59 19.33
C GLU A 437 -27.55 2.49 18.31
N LEU A 438 -27.48 1.24 18.76
CA LEU A 438 -27.45 0.09 17.85
C LEU A 438 -28.84 -0.18 17.24
N PRO A 439 -28.92 -0.79 16.05
CA PRO A 439 -30.18 -1.27 15.48
C PRO A 439 -30.94 -2.16 16.44
N SER A 440 -32.27 -2.07 16.45
CA SER A 440 -33.12 -2.94 17.31
C SER A 440 -32.93 -4.43 17.00
N ASN A 441 -32.65 -4.76 15.74
CA ASN A 441 -32.40 -6.12 15.23
C ASN A 441 -30.92 -6.55 15.28
N ALA A 442 -30.02 -5.77 15.85
CA ALA A 442 -28.63 -6.21 16.06
C ALA A 442 -28.59 -7.32 17.13
N ASN A 443 -27.83 -8.38 16.86
CA ASN A 443 -27.72 -9.55 17.73
C ASN A 443 -26.32 -9.68 18.37
N PHE A 444 -26.28 -10.23 19.57
CA PHE A 444 -25.08 -10.70 20.24
C PHE A 444 -25.11 -12.24 20.22
N ILE A 445 -24.22 -12.83 19.42
CA ILE A 445 -24.11 -14.29 19.34
C ILE A 445 -23.16 -14.73 20.45
N ILE A 446 -23.66 -15.53 21.39
CA ILE A 446 -22.90 -15.87 22.59
C ILE A 446 -22.76 -17.39 22.75
N PRO A 447 -21.70 -17.87 23.44
CA PRO A 447 -21.53 -19.31 23.67
C PRO A 447 -22.72 -19.90 24.41
N ASP A 448 -23.22 -21.04 23.96
CA ASP A 448 -24.35 -21.74 24.61
C ASP A 448 -24.06 -22.01 26.08
N ALA A 449 -22.84 -22.41 26.40
CA ALA A 449 -22.41 -22.73 27.76
C ALA A 449 -22.43 -21.53 28.72
N LEU A 450 -22.31 -20.30 28.21
CA LEU A 450 -22.28 -19.07 29.00
C LEU A 450 -23.59 -18.29 28.95
N TYR A 451 -24.61 -18.79 28.23
CA TYR A 451 -25.86 -18.07 27.94
C TYR A 451 -26.55 -17.55 29.20
N GLU A 452 -26.84 -18.44 30.16
CA GLU A 452 -27.59 -18.10 31.40
C GLU A 452 -26.79 -17.09 32.30
N GLU A 453 -25.50 -17.21 32.31
CA GLU A 453 -24.65 -16.27 33.07
C GLU A 453 -24.55 -14.92 32.36
N TRP A 454 -24.44 -14.94 31.02
CA TRP A 454 -24.23 -13.73 30.21
C TRP A 454 -25.44 -12.79 30.24
N ILE A 455 -26.65 -13.34 30.06
CA ILE A 455 -27.90 -12.54 30.09
C ILE A 455 -28.17 -11.88 31.44
N ASN A 456 -27.56 -12.40 32.51
CA ASN A 456 -27.65 -11.86 33.87
C ASN A 456 -26.42 -11.04 34.29
N ALA A 457 -25.38 -10.96 33.47
CA ALA A 457 -24.15 -10.26 33.81
C ALA A 457 -24.37 -8.76 33.89
N THR A 458 -23.56 -8.10 34.73
CA THR A 458 -23.63 -6.65 34.96
C THR A 458 -23.51 -5.87 33.66
N ASN A 459 -24.42 -4.91 33.47
CA ASN A 459 -24.62 -4.09 32.27
C ASN A 459 -25.08 -4.88 31.02
N TRP A 460 -24.78 -6.17 30.88
CA TRP A 460 -25.26 -7.01 29.78
C TRP A 460 -26.77 -7.27 29.90
N SER A 461 -27.29 -7.45 31.09
CA SER A 461 -28.71 -7.68 31.38
C SER A 461 -29.65 -6.55 30.86
N ALA A 462 -29.09 -5.43 30.45
CA ALA A 462 -29.83 -4.34 29.80
C ALA A 462 -30.25 -4.65 28.35
N PHE A 463 -29.73 -5.73 27.73
CA PHE A 463 -29.91 -6.07 26.32
C PHE A 463 -30.59 -7.43 26.09
N PRO A 464 -31.68 -7.78 26.81
CA PRO A 464 -32.23 -9.17 26.81
C PRO A 464 -32.71 -9.61 25.43
N SER A 465 -33.15 -8.72 24.57
CA SER A 465 -33.65 -9.01 23.22
C SER A 465 -32.57 -9.20 22.16
N LYS A 466 -31.29 -8.99 22.51
CA LYS A 466 -30.19 -9.07 21.55
C LYS A 466 -29.41 -10.38 21.60
N PHE A 467 -29.58 -11.18 22.62
CA PHE A 467 -28.83 -12.43 22.78
C PHE A 467 -29.37 -13.57 21.93
N VAL A 468 -28.47 -14.24 21.20
CA VAL A 468 -28.73 -15.43 20.42
C VAL A 468 -27.66 -16.45 20.76
N LYS A 469 -28.07 -17.72 21.07
CA LYS A 469 -27.13 -18.82 21.26
C LYS A 469 -26.36 -19.11 19.97
N ALA A 470 -25.09 -19.45 20.06
CA ALA A 470 -24.26 -19.79 18.90
C ALA A 470 -24.89 -20.96 18.08
N SER A 471 -25.48 -21.96 18.76
CA SER A 471 -26.16 -23.10 18.12
C SER A 471 -27.46 -22.73 17.39
N GLU A 472 -28.07 -21.60 17.72
CA GLU A 472 -29.36 -21.14 17.14
C GLU A 472 -29.16 -20.09 16.03
N PHE A 473 -27.94 -19.60 15.83
CA PHE A 473 -27.62 -18.57 14.83
C PHE A 473 -27.40 -19.17 13.44
N ASN A 474 -28.23 -18.79 12.49
CA ASN A 474 -28.22 -19.30 11.11
C ASN A 474 -27.66 -18.25 10.10
N GLY A 475 -26.72 -17.38 10.52
CA GLY A 475 -25.84 -16.53 9.69
C GLY A 475 -26.50 -15.38 8.93
#